data_328e4604050efa217fb6514d875b9941
#
_entry.id   328e4604050efa217fb6514d875b9941
#
_cell.length_a   1.000
_cell.length_b   1.000
_cell.length_c   1.000
_cell.angle_alpha   90.00
_cell.angle_beta   90.00
_cell.angle_gamma   90.00
#
_symmetry.space_group_name_H-M   'P 1'
#
loop_
_entity.id
_entity.type
_entity.pdbx_description
1 polymer ?
#
loop_
_entity_poly.entity_id
_entity_poly.type
_entity_poly.pdbx_seq_one_letter_code
_entity_poly.pdbx_strand_id
1 'polypeptide(L)'
;MSGTTEKGMSAHAARMTRRDLLKVGVATVAGASLGSSVSSPAEAVTVNWQRYRGTTLSLLFYKHPWVDEIIKYFPEFESLTGMKLQYEVIPEVQGREKLVIQMTAGTGDIDAWHASMHVEKRRFWKSGWFQPLNEYLRDRSLTAEDYAWNDMTKSAVEAVTQPDKTISALPTFVDPFVLFYRKDLFDQRGWGPPKTLQELEDRARALHNPPSLYGFVMRGLKNANATPWAYVLYSFGGQYLTPDRKSAMNTPAWVKAMEWYAGMLRRYAPPGVVNFNWYECSAAFMQGQVAMYIDGVNFANQFEDPAKSKIAGKVGYAVLPAGPAGHFAPTFTNAMAVSAQSRHKEAAYLFCQWATSKKNCNRELLAGVGVARASTWGLPEIKAKPRMPLSWYQAYQDSLRIGRAGLPEIVDVTQYRDIIGVAIQKAIEGAKPADVIAEAHRQFQDLLERTEK
;
A
#
# COMPACT_ATOMS: atom_id res chain seq x y z
N MET A 1 44.34 -1.96 -52.54
CA MET A 1 43.44 -1.60 -53.63
C MET A 1 42.22 -0.96 -52.98
N SER A 2 42.28 0.25 -53.07
CA SER A 2 41.39 1.31 -53.59
C SER A 2 40.10 1.39 -52.77
N GLY A 3 39.78 2.44 -52.13
CA GLY A 3 39.99 3.85 -52.40
C GLY A 3 38.69 4.57 -52.40
N THR A 4 38.72 5.67 -51.65
CA THR A 4 38.01 6.95 -51.87
C THR A 4 36.53 7.03 -51.57
N THR A 5 35.92 8.07 -50.97
CA THR A 5 36.38 9.46 -50.68
C THR A 5 35.30 10.14 -49.80
N GLU A 6 35.77 11.04 -48.95
CA GLU A 6 35.02 12.05 -48.22
C GLU A 6 34.23 13.05 -49.10
N LYS A 7 33.18 13.61 -48.53
CA LYS A 7 32.74 15.04 -48.66
C LYS A 7 31.61 15.20 -47.69
N GLY A 8 31.61 15.88 -46.61
CA GLY A 8 32.01 17.24 -46.27
C GLY A 8 30.89 18.21 -46.65
N MET A 9 29.95 18.52 -45.71
CA MET A 9 29.22 19.78 -45.76
C MET A 9 28.93 20.34 -44.39
N SER A 10 29.62 21.44 -44.14
CA SER A 10 29.49 22.41 -43.08
C SER A 10 28.14 23.11 -43.16
N ALA A 11 27.39 23.22 -42.06
CA ALA A 11 26.27 24.14 -41.92
C ALA A 11 26.54 25.15 -40.79
N HIS A 12 26.70 26.38 -41.20
CA HIS A 12 26.86 27.59 -40.36
C HIS A 12 25.64 27.80 -39.47
N ALA A 13 25.88 27.92 -38.18
CA ALA A 13 24.92 28.49 -37.27
C ALA A 13 25.09 30.00 -37.21
N ALA A 14 24.13 30.75 -37.76
CA ALA A 14 24.05 32.18 -37.66
C ALA A 14 23.43 32.59 -36.31
N ARG A 15 24.18 33.26 -35.44
CA ARG A 15 23.71 33.93 -34.23
C ARG A 15 22.95 35.20 -34.65
N MET A 16 21.65 35.26 -34.36
CA MET A 16 20.90 36.51 -34.40
C MET A 16 21.11 37.28 -33.07
N THR A 17 21.51 38.55 -33.18
CA THR A 17 21.73 39.44 -32.02
C THR A 17 20.47 40.26 -31.73
N ARG A 18 20.36 40.70 -30.47
CA ARG A 18 19.23 41.48 -29.91
C ARG A 18 18.94 42.85 -30.56
N ARG A 19 19.58 43.18 -31.67
CA ARG A 19 19.46 44.49 -32.34
C ARG A 19 18.59 44.55 -33.60
N ASP A 20 18.07 43.41 -34.06
CA ASP A 20 17.31 43.36 -35.33
C ASP A 20 15.77 43.40 -35.16
N LEU A 21 15.29 43.68 -33.97
CA LEU A 21 13.85 43.72 -33.65
C LEU A 21 13.25 45.14 -33.48
N LEU A 22 13.91 46.18 -33.98
CA LEU A 22 13.41 47.56 -33.90
C LEU A 22 13.48 48.27 -35.24
N LYS A 23 12.67 47.86 -36.20
CA LYS A 23 12.30 48.71 -37.35
C LYS A 23 11.19 48.00 -38.17
N VAL A 24 9.91 48.18 -37.78
CA VAL A 24 8.81 48.21 -38.74
C VAL A 24 7.79 49.27 -38.24
N GLY A 25 7.42 50.14 -39.13
CA GLY A 25 6.83 51.45 -38.92
C GLY A 25 5.38 51.47 -38.47
N VAL A 26 5.10 52.64 -37.95
CA VAL A 26 3.77 53.16 -37.64
C VAL A 26 3.00 53.38 -38.95
N ALA A 27 1.85 52.75 -39.10
CA ALA A 27 0.80 53.14 -40.03
C ALA A 27 -0.47 53.36 -39.22
N THR A 28 -0.85 54.63 -39.12
CA THR A 28 -2.11 55.11 -38.58
C THR A 28 -3.26 54.79 -39.50
N VAL A 29 -4.26 54.04 -39.05
CA VAL A 29 -5.59 53.98 -39.65
C VAL A 29 -6.63 54.23 -38.60
N ALA A 30 -7.44 55.25 -38.85
CA ALA A 30 -8.52 55.70 -38.00
C ALA A 30 -9.77 54.84 -38.11
N GLY A 31 -10.39 54.59 -36.96
CA GLY A 31 -11.81 54.52 -36.77
C GLY A 31 -12.57 53.27 -37.20
N ALA A 32 -12.81 52.37 -36.21
CA ALA A 32 -14.11 51.70 -36.00
C ALA A 32 -14.15 51.16 -34.58
N SER A 33 -14.99 51.75 -33.73
CA SER A 33 -15.30 51.24 -32.41
C SER A 33 -16.10 49.92 -32.50
N LEU A 34 -15.42 48.80 -32.53
CA LEU A 34 -16.01 47.52 -32.26
C LEU A 34 -15.86 47.30 -30.72
N GLY A 35 -17.02 47.24 -30.04
CA GLY A 35 -17.08 46.90 -28.63
C GLY A 35 -16.35 45.60 -28.32
N SER A 36 -15.16 45.71 -27.75
CA SER A 36 -14.46 44.58 -27.13
C SER A 36 -15.29 44.18 -25.92
N SER A 37 -16.09 43.12 -26.08
CA SER A 37 -16.57 42.36 -24.93
C SER A 37 -15.32 41.82 -24.21
N VAL A 38 -14.87 42.52 -23.18
CA VAL A 38 -13.92 41.99 -22.22
C VAL A 38 -14.63 40.81 -21.59
N SER A 39 -14.33 39.61 -22.07
CA SER A 39 -14.68 38.41 -21.36
C SER A 39 -13.97 38.49 -20.01
N SER A 40 -14.75 38.72 -18.95
CA SER A 40 -14.28 38.59 -17.58
C SER A 40 -13.52 37.28 -17.48
N PRO A 41 -12.32 37.26 -16.85
CA PRO A 41 -11.64 35.98 -16.59
C PRO A 41 -12.65 35.13 -15.84
N ALA A 42 -12.91 33.92 -16.38
CA ALA A 42 -13.75 32.95 -15.69
C ALA A 42 -13.20 32.79 -14.28
N GLU A 43 -14.02 33.11 -13.27
CA GLU A 43 -13.64 32.94 -11.86
C GLU A 43 -13.14 31.51 -11.72
N ALA A 44 -11.92 31.36 -11.19
CA ALA A 44 -11.34 30.04 -10.96
C ALA A 44 -12.27 29.31 -9.99
N VAL A 45 -12.94 28.27 -10.47
CA VAL A 45 -13.82 27.42 -9.66
C VAL A 45 -12.97 26.78 -8.59
N THR A 46 -13.11 27.21 -7.34
CA THR A 46 -12.43 26.66 -6.18
C THR A 46 -13.39 25.80 -5.37
N VAL A 47 -12.85 24.74 -4.72
CA VAL A 47 -13.66 23.89 -3.85
C VAL A 47 -14.22 24.68 -2.70
N ASN A 48 -15.54 24.66 -2.55
CA ASN A 48 -16.19 25.19 -1.36
C ASN A 48 -16.24 24.11 -0.27
N TRP A 49 -15.24 24.10 0.60
CA TRP A 49 -15.14 23.13 1.69
C TRP A 49 -16.30 23.18 2.68
N GLN A 50 -17.02 24.31 2.78
CA GLN A 50 -18.17 24.47 3.66
C GLN A 50 -19.52 24.17 3.00
N ARG A 51 -19.53 23.67 1.74
CA ARG A 51 -20.76 23.33 0.99
C ARG A 51 -21.69 22.39 1.75
N TYR A 52 -21.12 21.49 2.57
CA TYR A 52 -21.88 20.49 3.35
C TYR A 52 -21.83 20.73 4.85
N ARG A 53 -21.67 22.01 5.27
CA ARG A 53 -21.65 22.39 6.67
C ARG A 53 -22.86 21.86 7.43
N GLY A 54 -22.63 21.33 8.64
CA GLY A 54 -23.66 20.73 9.48
C GLY A 54 -23.92 19.24 9.20
N THR A 55 -23.36 18.68 8.12
CA THR A 55 -23.46 17.23 7.86
C THR A 55 -22.60 16.46 8.86
N THR A 56 -23.10 15.34 9.37
CA THR A 56 -22.32 14.36 10.12
C THR A 56 -21.98 13.19 9.19
N LEU A 57 -20.70 12.85 9.05
CA LEU A 57 -20.22 11.73 8.28
C LEU A 57 -19.94 10.53 9.19
N SER A 58 -20.43 9.37 8.80
CA SER A 58 -20.18 8.08 9.44
C SER A 58 -19.03 7.35 8.76
N LEU A 59 -17.93 7.11 9.48
CA LEU A 59 -16.69 6.57 8.95
C LEU A 59 -16.31 5.25 9.63
N LEU A 60 -15.84 4.28 8.83
CA LEU A 60 -15.31 3.03 9.34
C LEU A 60 -13.83 2.89 9.00
N PHE A 61 -13.00 2.66 10.01
CA PHE A 61 -11.57 2.43 9.86
C PHE A 61 -11.18 1.05 10.36
N TYR A 62 -10.28 0.40 9.62
CA TYR A 62 -9.55 -0.75 10.12
C TYR A 62 -8.33 -0.29 10.90
N LYS A 63 -8.07 -0.89 12.06
CA LYS A 63 -6.92 -0.52 12.90
C LYS A 63 -5.61 -0.63 12.11
N HIS A 64 -4.91 0.50 11.99
CA HIS A 64 -3.66 0.61 11.25
C HIS A 64 -2.89 1.87 11.68
N PRO A 65 -1.53 1.90 11.67
CA PRO A 65 -0.75 3.09 12.02
C PRO A 65 -1.13 4.36 11.25
N TRP A 66 -1.50 4.26 9.98
CA TRP A 66 -2.03 5.37 9.18
C TRP A 66 -3.29 5.98 9.82
N VAL A 67 -4.19 5.14 10.30
CA VAL A 67 -5.43 5.57 10.96
C VAL A 67 -5.12 6.26 12.28
N ASP A 68 -4.22 5.69 13.09
CA ASP A 68 -3.80 6.25 14.37
C ASP A 68 -3.16 7.66 14.19
N GLU A 69 -2.57 7.94 13.02
CA GLU A 69 -2.00 9.25 12.71
C GLU A 69 -3.03 10.22 12.17
N ILE A 70 -3.83 9.86 11.15
CA ILE A 70 -4.75 10.79 10.50
C ILE A 70 -5.86 11.30 11.43
N ILE A 71 -6.31 10.48 12.38
CA ILE A 71 -7.33 10.86 13.38
C ILE A 71 -6.92 12.08 14.20
N LYS A 72 -5.64 12.28 14.47
CA LYS A 72 -5.14 13.45 15.20
C LYS A 72 -5.50 14.78 14.53
N TYR A 73 -5.75 14.76 13.23
CA TYR A 73 -6.05 15.92 12.41
C TYR A 73 -7.55 16.07 12.09
N PHE A 74 -8.43 15.18 12.55
CA PHE A 74 -9.87 15.28 12.34
C PHE A 74 -10.48 16.61 12.80
N PRO A 75 -10.07 17.21 13.96
CA PRO A 75 -10.54 18.53 14.34
C PRO A 75 -10.24 19.62 13.31
N GLU A 76 -9.14 19.48 12.54
CA GLU A 76 -8.81 20.42 11.46
C GLU A 76 -9.80 20.31 10.30
N PHE A 77 -10.18 19.09 9.91
CA PHE A 77 -11.23 18.86 8.90
C PHE A 77 -12.58 19.43 9.35
N GLU A 78 -12.99 19.15 10.58
CA GLU A 78 -14.25 19.66 11.13
C GLU A 78 -14.27 21.21 11.16
N SER A 79 -13.17 21.83 11.54
CA SER A 79 -13.02 23.30 11.55
C SER A 79 -13.07 23.87 10.13
N LEU A 80 -12.39 23.22 9.17
CA LEU A 80 -12.34 23.65 7.77
C LEU A 80 -13.72 23.60 7.11
N THR A 81 -14.47 22.55 7.37
CA THR A 81 -15.69 22.23 6.61
C THR A 81 -16.98 22.56 7.35
N GLY A 82 -16.94 22.63 8.69
CA GLY A 82 -18.13 22.67 9.53
C GLY A 82 -18.93 21.37 9.55
N MET A 83 -18.41 20.30 8.97
CA MET A 83 -18.95 18.95 9.10
C MET A 83 -18.51 18.32 10.43
N LYS A 84 -19.18 17.23 10.85
CA LYS A 84 -18.82 16.43 12.00
C LYS A 84 -18.43 15.02 11.57
N LEU A 85 -17.44 14.44 12.27
CA LEU A 85 -16.98 13.08 12.02
C LEU A 85 -17.40 12.15 13.15
N GLN A 86 -18.20 11.15 12.82
CA GLN A 86 -18.51 10.03 13.68
C GLN A 86 -17.78 8.80 13.12
N TYR A 87 -16.90 8.18 13.90
CA TYR A 87 -16.05 7.13 13.37
C TYR A 87 -15.82 6.00 14.35
N GLU A 88 -15.56 4.82 13.79
CA GLU A 88 -15.15 3.63 14.53
C GLU A 88 -13.81 3.13 14.00
N VAL A 89 -12.94 2.64 14.91
CA VAL A 89 -11.69 1.96 14.57
C VAL A 89 -11.76 0.54 15.09
N ILE A 90 -11.83 -0.42 14.19
CA ILE A 90 -12.07 -1.84 14.50
C ILE A 90 -10.93 -2.68 13.90
N PRO A 91 -10.51 -3.81 14.54
CA PRO A 91 -9.61 -4.76 13.92
C PRO A 91 -10.09 -5.20 12.54
N GLU A 92 -9.17 -5.37 11.57
CA GLU A 92 -9.47 -5.49 10.14
C GLU A 92 -10.53 -6.56 9.82
N VAL A 93 -10.45 -7.76 10.42
CA VAL A 93 -11.37 -8.87 10.12
C VAL A 93 -12.79 -8.52 10.57
N GLN A 94 -12.96 -8.11 11.83
CA GLN A 94 -14.26 -7.73 12.38
C GLN A 94 -14.84 -6.49 11.69
N GLY A 95 -14.00 -5.51 11.36
CA GLY A 95 -14.42 -4.31 10.63
C GLY A 95 -14.94 -4.63 9.24
N ARG A 96 -14.30 -5.56 8.52
CA ARG A 96 -14.77 -6.02 7.21
C ARG A 96 -16.06 -6.81 7.31
N GLU A 97 -16.21 -7.68 8.31
CA GLU A 97 -17.47 -8.39 8.55
C GLU A 97 -18.62 -7.42 8.81
N LYS A 98 -18.42 -6.43 9.69
CA LYS A 98 -19.39 -5.37 9.95
C LYS A 98 -19.75 -4.61 8.67
N LEU A 99 -18.74 -4.19 7.88
CA LEU A 99 -18.97 -3.50 6.62
C LEU A 99 -19.81 -4.33 5.65
N VAL A 100 -19.48 -5.62 5.48
CA VAL A 100 -20.23 -6.52 4.59
C VAL A 100 -21.68 -6.65 5.04
N ILE A 101 -21.96 -6.79 6.34
CA ILE A 101 -23.31 -6.86 6.88
C ILE A 101 -24.09 -5.58 6.55
N GLN A 102 -23.53 -4.40 6.84
CA GLN A 102 -24.19 -3.12 6.62
C GLN A 102 -24.44 -2.83 5.14
N MET A 103 -23.44 -3.10 4.29
CA MET A 103 -23.55 -2.91 2.84
C MET A 103 -24.55 -3.89 2.20
N THR A 104 -24.64 -5.11 2.73
CA THR A 104 -25.65 -6.09 2.26
C THR A 104 -27.05 -5.68 2.67
N ALA A 105 -27.22 -5.10 3.87
CA ALA A 105 -28.49 -4.58 4.33
C ALA A 105 -28.95 -3.32 3.58
N GLY A 106 -28.04 -2.59 2.92
CA GLY A 106 -28.38 -1.41 2.12
C GLY A 106 -28.83 -0.20 2.94
N THR A 107 -28.46 -0.12 4.23
CA THR A 107 -28.93 0.92 5.17
C THR A 107 -28.35 2.31 4.88
N GLY A 108 -27.20 2.38 4.23
CA GLY A 108 -26.50 3.64 3.98
C GLY A 108 -25.87 4.29 5.22
N ASP A 109 -25.62 3.49 6.28
CA ASP A 109 -25.12 3.97 7.57
C ASP A 109 -23.62 4.28 7.56
N ILE A 110 -22.88 3.87 6.52
CA ILE A 110 -21.47 4.18 6.35
C ILE A 110 -21.30 5.08 5.12
N ASP A 111 -20.74 6.27 5.31
CA ASP A 111 -20.48 7.22 4.24
C ASP A 111 -19.14 6.95 3.54
N ALA A 112 -18.09 6.62 4.32
CA ALA A 112 -16.78 6.26 3.79
C ALA A 112 -16.07 5.25 4.71
N TRP A 113 -15.15 4.49 4.13
CA TRP A 113 -14.33 3.55 4.92
C TRP A 113 -12.89 3.48 4.41
N HIS A 114 -11.99 3.03 5.29
CA HIS A 114 -10.61 2.73 4.95
C HIS A 114 -10.52 1.33 4.35
N ALA A 115 -10.52 1.26 3.03
CA ALA A 115 -10.61 0.02 2.25
C ALA A 115 -9.26 -0.68 2.11
N SER A 116 -9.24 -1.99 2.32
CA SER A 116 -8.11 -2.87 1.96
C SER A 116 -8.27 -3.32 0.50
N MET A 117 -7.75 -2.53 -0.46
CA MET A 117 -7.99 -2.77 -1.89
C MET A 117 -7.55 -4.15 -2.37
N HIS A 118 -6.49 -4.69 -1.79
CA HIS A 118 -5.97 -6.03 -2.08
C HIS A 118 -6.94 -7.18 -1.69
N VAL A 119 -7.98 -6.88 -0.88
CA VAL A 119 -9.02 -7.85 -0.48
C VAL A 119 -10.38 -7.50 -1.06
N GLU A 120 -10.71 -6.21 -1.09
CA GLU A 120 -12.08 -5.71 -1.30
C GLU A 120 -12.36 -5.30 -2.75
N LYS A 121 -11.29 -4.99 -3.53
CA LYS A 121 -11.37 -4.38 -4.85
C LYS A 121 -12.43 -5.02 -5.74
N ARG A 122 -12.31 -6.30 -6.06
CA ARG A 122 -13.19 -6.95 -7.02
C ARG A 122 -14.57 -7.30 -6.45
N ARG A 123 -14.59 -7.84 -5.23
CA ARG A 123 -15.86 -8.24 -4.60
C ARG A 123 -16.78 -7.05 -4.39
N PHE A 124 -16.27 -5.99 -3.76
CA PHE A 124 -17.10 -4.84 -3.44
C PHE A 124 -17.48 -4.02 -4.67
N TRP A 125 -16.60 -4.01 -5.69
CA TRP A 125 -16.97 -3.45 -6.99
C TRP A 125 -18.11 -4.23 -7.67
N LYS A 126 -17.98 -5.56 -7.75
CA LYS A 126 -19.04 -6.42 -8.31
C LYS A 126 -20.37 -6.29 -7.54
N SER A 127 -20.30 -6.01 -6.24
CA SER A 127 -21.49 -5.77 -5.40
C SER A 127 -22.05 -4.34 -5.51
N GLY A 128 -21.43 -3.44 -6.25
CA GLY A 128 -21.87 -2.06 -6.42
C GLY A 128 -21.72 -1.20 -5.15
N TRP A 129 -20.76 -1.52 -4.27
CA TRP A 129 -20.60 -0.83 -2.99
C TRP A 129 -19.68 0.39 -3.05
N PHE A 130 -18.78 0.45 -4.02
CA PHE A 130 -17.94 1.62 -4.26
C PHE A 130 -18.68 2.68 -5.08
N GLN A 131 -18.64 3.94 -4.63
CA GLN A 131 -18.99 5.08 -5.47
C GLN A 131 -17.92 5.29 -6.54
N PRO A 132 -18.25 5.34 -7.84
CA PRO A 132 -17.34 5.75 -8.90
C PRO A 132 -16.83 7.18 -8.67
N LEU A 133 -15.51 7.40 -8.75
CA LEU A 133 -14.91 8.70 -8.43
C LEU A 133 -14.39 9.46 -9.65
N ASN A 134 -14.48 8.90 -10.87
CA ASN A 134 -13.95 9.55 -12.07
C ASN A 134 -14.51 10.95 -12.31
N GLU A 135 -15.84 11.12 -12.17
CA GLU A 135 -16.50 12.42 -12.34
C GLU A 135 -16.13 13.39 -11.22
N TYR A 136 -16.07 12.91 -9.97
CA TYR A 136 -15.67 13.73 -8.82
C TYR A 136 -14.24 14.26 -8.97
N LEU A 137 -13.31 13.44 -9.47
CA LEU A 137 -11.92 13.83 -9.73
C LEU A 137 -11.80 14.88 -10.86
N ARG A 138 -12.76 14.94 -11.80
CA ARG A 138 -12.80 15.93 -12.88
C ARG A 138 -13.52 17.22 -12.49
N ASP A 139 -14.43 17.14 -11.52
CA ASP A 139 -15.23 18.27 -11.08
C ASP A 139 -14.40 19.23 -10.20
N ARG A 140 -14.04 20.39 -10.74
CA ARG A 140 -13.28 21.42 -10.05
C ARG A 140 -14.03 22.06 -8.87
N SER A 141 -15.34 21.89 -8.79
CA SER A 141 -16.12 22.33 -7.61
C SER A 141 -16.02 21.36 -6.43
N LEU A 142 -15.60 20.12 -6.69
CA LEU A 142 -15.41 19.05 -5.69
C LEU A 142 -13.94 18.70 -5.47
N THR A 143 -13.10 18.75 -6.51
CA THR A 143 -11.68 18.40 -6.40
C THR A 143 -10.81 19.64 -6.45
N ALA A 144 -10.07 19.87 -5.37
CA ALA A 144 -9.13 20.98 -5.26
C ALA A 144 -7.99 20.84 -6.30
N GLU A 145 -7.57 21.94 -6.88
CA GLU A 145 -6.53 21.95 -7.90
C GLU A 145 -5.20 21.37 -7.37
N ASP A 146 -4.86 21.68 -6.12
CA ASP A 146 -3.67 21.18 -5.45
C ASP A 146 -3.78 19.72 -5.00
N TYR A 147 -4.94 19.07 -5.17
CA TYR A 147 -5.09 17.64 -4.91
C TYR A 147 -4.16 16.82 -5.79
N ALA A 148 -3.93 17.26 -7.04
CA ALA A 148 -2.96 16.69 -7.96
C ALA A 148 -3.02 15.14 -8.02
N TRP A 149 -4.11 14.60 -8.58
CA TRP A 149 -4.29 13.14 -8.74
C TRP A 149 -3.11 12.45 -9.42
N ASN A 150 -2.47 13.12 -10.39
CA ASN A 150 -1.30 12.61 -11.12
C ASN A 150 -0.03 12.48 -10.26
N ASP A 151 -0.02 12.99 -9.03
CA ASP A 151 1.04 12.78 -8.04
C ASP A 151 0.94 11.43 -7.32
N MET A 152 -0.17 10.69 -7.50
CA MET A 152 -0.30 9.34 -6.95
C MET A 152 0.64 8.37 -7.70
N THR A 153 1.29 7.48 -6.97
CA THR A 153 2.18 6.47 -7.57
C THR A 153 1.39 5.53 -8.48
N LYS A 154 2.04 5.05 -9.55
CA LYS A 154 1.41 4.16 -10.54
C LYS A 154 0.76 2.94 -9.89
N SER A 155 1.46 2.27 -8.98
CA SER A 155 0.96 1.09 -8.27
C SER A 155 -0.26 1.40 -7.40
N ALA A 156 -0.31 2.58 -6.79
CA ALA A 156 -1.46 3.03 -6.00
C ALA A 156 -2.69 3.27 -6.89
N VAL A 157 -2.51 3.93 -8.05
CA VAL A 157 -3.57 4.16 -9.03
C VAL A 157 -4.10 2.83 -9.60
N GLU A 158 -3.21 1.91 -9.99
CA GLU A 158 -3.59 0.58 -10.49
C GLU A 158 -4.42 -0.20 -9.45
N ALA A 159 -4.06 -0.12 -8.17
CA ALA A 159 -4.76 -0.83 -7.11
C ALA A 159 -6.21 -0.34 -6.92
N VAL A 160 -6.51 0.94 -7.16
CA VAL A 160 -7.86 1.53 -7.00
C VAL A 160 -8.63 1.62 -8.31
N THR A 161 -8.00 1.26 -9.44
CA THR A 161 -8.64 1.27 -10.77
C THR A 161 -9.24 -0.10 -11.06
N GLN A 162 -10.51 -0.14 -11.40
CA GLN A 162 -11.24 -1.33 -11.79
C GLN A 162 -10.94 -1.72 -13.26
N PRO A 163 -11.27 -2.94 -13.71
CA PRO A 163 -11.03 -3.37 -15.10
C PRO A 163 -11.66 -2.46 -16.15
N ASP A 164 -12.81 -1.85 -15.86
CA ASP A 164 -13.53 -0.89 -16.72
C ASP A 164 -12.98 0.55 -16.66
N LYS A 165 -11.81 0.74 -16.02
CA LYS A 165 -11.14 2.03 -15.81
C LYS A 165 -11.82 2.95 -14.80
N THR A 166 -12.76 2.46 -14.03
CA THR A 166 -13.37 3.22 -12.94
C THR A 166 -12.40 3.32 -11.77
N ILE A 167 -12.24 4.51 -11.21
CA ILE A 167 -11.53 4.76 -9.98
C ILE A 167 -12.54 4.60 -8.84
N SER A 168 -12.29 3.63 -7.95
CA SER A 168 -13.21 3.23 -6.90
C SER A 168 -12.86 3.76 -5.50
N ALA A 169 -11.66 4.32 -5.32
CA ALA A 169 -11.20 4.86 -4.04
C ALA A 169 -10.01 5.81 -4.24
N LEU A 170 -9.66 6.58 -3.21
CA LEU A 170 -8.48 7.46 -3.18
C LEU A 170 -7.38 6.79 -2.35
N PRO A 171 -6.20 6.47 -2.94
CA PRO A 171 -5.16 5.70 -2.26
C PRO A 171 -4.58 6.45 -1.07
N THR A 172 -4.42 5.76 0.06
CA THR A 172 -3.73 6.28 1.25
C THR A 172 -2.25 5.92 1.22
N PHE A 173 -1.94 4.64 1.06
CA PHE A 173 -0.58 4.12 0.99
C PHE A 173 -0.48 2.83 0.16
N VAL A 174 0.74 2.52 -0.26
CA VAL A 174 1.14 1.20 -0.73
C VAL A 174 2.11 0.64 0.29
N ASP A 175 1.82 -0.48 0.89
CA ASP A 175 2.58 -1.09 1.99
C ASP A 175 3.39 -2.28 1.46
N PRO A 176 4.68 -2.12 1.11
CA PRO A 176 5.53 -3.25 0.79
C PRO A 176 5.96 -3.97 2.07
N PHE A 177 6.18 -5.28 1.99
CA PHE A 177 6.81 -6.01 3.06
C PHE A 177 8.32 -5.82 3.05
N VAL A 178 8.89 -5.78 4.27
CA VAL A 178 10.31 -5.62 4.53
C VAL A 178 10.78 -6.58 5.61
N LEU A 179 12.09 -6.71 5.76
CA LEU A 179 12.71 -7.37 6.90
C LEU A 179 13.01 -6.34 8.00
N PHE A 180 12.45 -6.56 9.18
CA PHE A 180 12.86 -5.94 10.43
C PHE A 180 13.84 -6.85 11.16
N TYR A 181 14.93 -6.30 11.68
CA TYR A 181 15.91 -7.10 12.42
C TYR A 181 16.52 -6.33 13.58
N ARG A 182 16.99 -7.03 14.59
CA ARG A 182 17.74 -6.49 15.73
C ARG A 182 19.12 -6.09 15.27
N LYS A 183 19.24 -4.82 14.82
CA LYS A 183 20.47 -4.25 14.31
C LYS A 183 21.61 -4.33 15.33
N ASP A 184 21.32 -4.09 16.61
CA ASP A 184 22.27 -4.20 17.70
C ASP A 184 22.90 -5.61 17.82
N LEU A 185 22.11 -6.68 17.63
CA LEU A 185 22.60 -8.05 17.66
C LEU A 185 23.40 -8.41 16.40
N PHE A 186 23.05 -7.82 15.25
CA PHE A 186 23.77 -7.99 14.01
C PHE A 186 25.10 -7.25 14.04
N ASP A 187 25.13 -6.00 14.52
CA ASP A 187 26.36 -5.20 14.66
C ASP A 187 27.38 -5.89 15.56
N GLN A 188 26.95 -6.48 16.69
CA GLN A 188 27.82 -7.25 17.61
C GLN A 188 28.53 -8.43 16.91
N ARG A 189 27.97 -8.93 15.80
CA ARG A 189 28.52 -10.07 15.03
C ARG A 189 29.16 -9.65 13.73
N GLY A 190 29.19 -8.35 13.42
CA GLY A 190 29.69 -7.84 12.13
C GLY A 190 28.82 -8.24 10.94
N TRP A 191 27.52 -8.50 11.16
CA TRP A 191 26.61 -8.91 10.11
C TRP A 191 25.87 -7.72 9.50
N GLY A 192 25.74 -7.73 8.17
CA GLY A 192 24.72 -6.93 7.48
C GLY A 192 23.38 -7.67 7.40
N PRO A 193 22.31 -7.08 6.88
CA PRO A 193 21.05 -7.77 6.65
C PRO A 193 21.20 -8.97 5.70
N PRO A 194 20.45 -10.07 5.90
CA PRO A 194 20.53 -11.24 5.03
C PRO A 194 20.06 -10.91 3.62
N LYS A 195 20.76 -11.43 2.61
CA LYS A 195 20.48 -11.19 1.19
C LYS A 195 19.72 -12.34 0.53
N THR A 196 19.74 -13.52 1.15
CA THR A 196 19.07 -14.72 0.66
C THR A 196 18.24 -15.39 1.75
N LEU A 197 17.27 -16.25 1.36
CA LEU A 197 16.50 -17.05 2.30
C LEU A 197 17.41 -17.97 3.13
N GLN A 198 18.51 -18.47 2.56
CA GLN A 198 19.48 -19.28 3.28
C GLN A 198 20.19 -18.47 4.38
N GLU A 199 20.67 -17.27 4.04
CA GLU A 199 21.29 -16.39 5.05
C GLU A 199 20.31 -15.98 6.14
N LEU A 200 19.03 -15.74 5.80
CA LEU A 200 17.97 -15.45 6.78
C LEU A 200 17.81 -16.62 7.77
N GLU A 201 17.74 -17.85 7.27
CA GLU A 201 17.63 -19.05 8.12
C GLU A 201 18.89 -19.25 8.97
N ASP A 202 20.10 -19.09 8.40
CA ASP A 202 21.35 -19.24 9.14
C ASP A 202 21.45 -18.24 10.32
N ARG A 203 21.00 -17.00 10.11
CA ARG A 203 20.96 -15.98 11.17
C ARG A 203 19.86 -16.24 12.18
N ALA A 204 18.69 -16.72 11.73
CA ALA A 204 17.62 -17.14 12.63
C ALA A 204 18.12 -18.25 13.57
N ARG A 205 18.81 -19.25 13.02
CA ARG A 205 19.41 -20.36 13.79
C ARG A 205 20.45 -19.87 14.79
N ALA A 206 21.34 -19.02 14.34
CA ALA A 206 22.46 -18.51 15.18
C ALA A 206 22.00 -17.59 16.31
N LEU A 207 20.85 -16.93 16.16
CA LEU A 207 20.28 -16.04 17.19
C LEU A 207 19.23 -16.73 18.05
N HIS A 208 18.76 -17.91 17.66
CA HIS A 208 17.70 -18.63 18.37
C HIS A 208 18.21 -19.22 19.69
N ASN A 209 17.76 -18.65 20.81
CA ASN A 209 18.11 -19.06 22.17
C ASN A 209 16.88 -18.95 23.08
N PRO A 210 15.87 -19.83 22.92
CA PRO A 210 14.66 -19.81 23.72
C PRO A 210 14.92 -20.10 25.19
N PRO A 211 14.13 -19.55 26.14
CA PRO A 211 13.03 -18.63 25.89
C PRO A 211 13.45 -17.16 25.74
N SER A 212 14.76 -16.86 25.85
CA SER A 212 15.28 -15.49 25.90
C SER A 212 15.15 -14.77 24.57
N LEU A 213 15.36 -15.46 23.44
CA LEU A 213 15.31 -14.88 22.08
C LEU A 213 14.89 -15.94 21.07
N TYR A 214 13.87 -15.63 20.29
CA TYR A 214 13.47 -16.41 19.12
C TYR A 214 14.09 -15.83 17.84
N GLY A 215 14.56 -16.71 16.95
CA GLY A 215 15.33 -16.25 15.78
C GLY A 215 14.50 -15.52 14.73
N PHE A 216 13.20 -15.87 14.61
CA PHE A 216 12.37 -15.36 13.52
C PHE A 216 10.87 -15.44 13.83
N VAL A 217 10.08 -14.51 13.28
CA VAL A 217 8.62 -14.57 13.30
C VAL A 217 8.00 -14.03 12.01
N MET A 218 6.89 -14.62 11.61
CA MET A 218 5.88 -14.14 10.66
C MET A 218 4.50 -14.55 11.16
N ARG A 219 3.43 -14.01 10.52
CA ARG A 219 2.04 -14.30 10.92
C ARG A 219 1.71 -15.78 10.72
N GLY A 220 1.24 -16.44 11.76
CA GLY A 220 0.78 -17.84 11.71
C GLY A 220 -0.74 -17.97 11.65
N LEU A 221 -1.48 -16.97 12.15
CA LEU A 221 -2.94 -17.00 12.25
C LEU A 221 -3.60 -17.09 10.88
N LYS A 222 -4.56 -18.02 10.74
CA LYS A 222 -5.43 -18.17 9.58
C LYS A 222 -5.93 -16.82 9.04
N ASN A 223 -6.01 -16.68 7.74
CA ASN A 223 -6.35 -15.47 7.01
C ASN A 223 -5.23 -14.41 7.02
N ALA A 224 -4.67 -14.05 8.19
CA ALA A 224 -3.59 -13.08 8.30
C ALA A 224 -2.26 -13.59 7.68
N ASN A 225 -1.98 -14.89 7.81
CA ASN A 225 -0.77 -15.53 7.27
C ASN A 225 -0.71 -15.56 5.73
N ALA A 226 -1.84 -15.39 5.05
CA ALA A 226 -1.89 -15.33 3.59
C ALA A 226 -1.16 -14.09 3.00
N THR A 227 -0.93 -13.04 3.79
CA THR A 227 -0.20 -11.85 3.32
C THR A 227 1.32 -12.07 3.26
N PRO A 228 2.04 -12.50 4.32
CA PRO A 228 3.45 -12.86 4.20
C PRO A 228 3.70 -14.11 3.34
N TRP A 229 2.70 -14.97 3.16
CA TRP A 229 2.77 -16.13 2.27
C TRP A 229 3.20 -15.74 0.85
N ALA A 230 2.70 -14.61 0.33
CA ALA A 230 3.03 -14.12 -1.01
C ALA A 230 4.54 -13.98 -1.25
N TYR A 231 5.28 -13.46 -0.26
CA TYR A 231 6.73 -13.36 -0.34
C TYR A 231 7.38 -14.72 -0.56
N VAL A 232 7.02 -15.68 0.27
CA VAL A 232 7.62 -17.01 0.22
C VAL A 232 7.21 -17.73 -1.07
N LEU A 233 5.95 -17.65 -1.47
CA LEU A 233 5.46 -18.22 -2.72
C LEU A 233 6.26 -17.72 -3.93
N TYR A 234 6.38 -16.40 -4.08
CA TYR A 234 7.13 -15.80 -5.18
C TYR A 234 8.62 -16.13 -5.12
N SER A 235 9.19 -16.20 -3.92
CA SER A 235 10.59 -16.57 -3.70
C SER A 235 10.95 -17.97 -4.23
N PHE A 236 9.96 -18.86 -4.26
CA PHE A 236 10.11 -20.23 -4.83
C PHE A 236 9.54 -20.33 -6.27
N GLY A 237 9.11 -19.24 -6.89
CA GLY A 237 8.62 -19.21 -8.27
C GLY A 237 7.16 -19.60 -8.44
N GLY A 238 6.41 -19.71 -7.34
CA GLY A 238 4.99 -20.01 -7.38
C GLY A 238 4.16 -18.84 -7.94
N GLN A 239 3.03 -19.17 -8.53
CA GLN A 239 2.02 -18.24 -9.03
C GLN A 239 0.67 -18.62 -8.41
N TYR A 240 -0.23 -17.64 -8.24
CA TYR A 240 -1.59 -17.92 -7.74
C TYR A 240 -2.46 -18.58 -8.79
N LEU A 241 -2.38 -18.07 -10.02
CA LEU A 241 -3.22 -18.49 -11.13
C LEU A 241 -2.34 -18.88 -12.33
N THR A 242 -2.83 -19.82 -13.11
CA THR A 242 -2.33 -20.13 -14.44
C THR A 242 -2.75 -19.03 -15.44
N PRO A 243 -2.18 -18.96 -16.66
CA PRO A 243 -2.61 -17.99 -17.67
C PRO A 243 -4.10 -18.10 -18.06
N ASP A 244 -4.70 -19.29 -17.96
CA ASP A 244 -6.13 -19.54 -18.16
C ASP A 244 -6.96 -19.36 -16.87
N ARG A 245 -6.38 -18.68 -15.86
CA ARG A 245 -7.00 -18.27 -14.59
C ARG A 245 -7.49 -19.43 -13.70
N LYS A 246 -6.90 -20.60 -13.84
CA LYS A 246 -7.10 -21.72 -12.92
C LYS A 246 -6.13 -21.68 -11.75
N SER A 247 -6.37 -22.48 -10.71
CA SER A 247 -5.47 -22.61 -9.56
C SER A 247 -4.10 -23.15 -9.98
N ALA A 248 -3.02 -22.40 -9.69
CA ALA A 248 -1.63 -22.82 -9.92
C ALA A 248 -0.99 -23.47 -8.69
N MET A 249 -1.77 -23.86 -7.68
CA MET A 249 -1.23 -24.44 -6.43
C MET A 249 -0.61 -25.83 -6.63
N ASN A 250 -0.99 -26.56 -7.67
CA ASN A 250 -0.48 -27.92 -7.94
C ASN A 250 0.91 -27.88 -8.62
N THR A 251 1.88 -27.27 -7.97
CA THR A 251 3.26 -27.20 -8.47
C THR A 251 4.28 -27.44 -7.34
N PRO A 252 5.49 -27.95 -7.66
CA PRO A 252 6.55 -28.10 -6.67
C PRO A 252 6.94 -26.81 -5.95
N ALA A 253 6.78 -25.66 -6.59
CA ALA A 253 7.05 -24.35 -6.00
C ALA A 253 6.17 -24.08 -4.76
N TRP A 254 4.90 -24.44 -4.82
CA TRP A 254 3.97 -24.28 -3.71
C TRP A 254 4.33 -25.19 -2.52
N VAL A 255 4.72 -26.42 -2.79
CA VAL A 255 5.14 -27.38 -1.75
C VAL A 255 6.42 -26.88 -1.07
N LYS A 256 7.45 -26.49 -1.84
CA LYS A 256 8.71 -25.95 -1.30
C LYS A 256 8.50 -24.66 -0.50
N ALA A 257 7.64 -23.78 -0.98
CA ALA A 257 7.27 -22.56 -0.25
C ALA A 257 6.62 -22.90 1.10
N MET A 258 5.71 -23.89 1.13
CA MET A 258 5.05 -24.33 2.36
C MET A 258 6.03 -25.00 3.33
N GLU A 259 6.95 -25.83 2.83
CA GLU A 259 8.02 -26.45 3.62
C GLU A 259 8.87 -25.39 4.31
N TRP A 260 9.28 -24.35 3.57
CA TRP A 260 10.09 -23.29 4.10
C TRP A 260 9.32 -22.44 5.13
N TYR A 261 8.09 -22.00 4.80
CA TYR A 261 7.27 -21.16 5.68
C TYR A 261 6.99 -21.85 7.02
N ALA A 262 6.42 -23.04 6.95
CA ALA A 262 6.09 -23.82 8.14
C ALA A 262 7.35 -24.25 8.91
N GLY A 263 8.42 -24.60 8.21
CA GLY A 263 9.69 -24.99 8.78
C GLY A 263 10.35 -23.85 9.57
N MET A 264 10.37 -22.65 9.02
CA MET A 264 10.90 -21.46 9.72
C MET A 264 10.14 -21.16 11.00
N LEU A 265 8.81 -21.16 10.95
CA LEU A 265 8.00 -20.86 12.13
C LEU A 265 8.07 -21.95 13.21
N ARG A 266 8.08 -23.23 12.82
CA ARG A 266 8.24 -24.32 13.80
C ARG A 266 9.57 -24.31 14.52
N ARG A 267 10.66 -23.95 13.83
CA ARG A 267 12.01 -24.02 14.41
C ARG A 267 12.39 -22.76 15.17
N TYR A 268 11.96 -21.59 14.73
CA TYR A 268 12.55 -20.33 15.19
C TYR A 268 11.58 -19.31 15.76
N ALA A 269 10.26 -19.54 15.65
CA ALA A 269 9.26 -18.62 16.18
C ALA A 269 8.88 -18.92 17.64
N PRO A 270 8.27 -17.93 18.34
CA PRO A 270 7.70 -18.16 19.66
C PRO A 270 6.62 -19.24 19.66
N PRO A 271 6.44 -19.98 20.78
CA PRO A 271 5.32 -20.90 20.95
C PRO A 271 3.97 -20.21 20.69
N GLY A 272 3.03 -20.95 20.11
CA GLY A 272 1.70 -20.41 19.79
C GLY A 272 1.65 -19.51 18.55
N VAL A 273 2.71 -19.46 17.75
CA VAL A 273 2.79 -18.64 16.51
C VAL A 273 1.63 -18.88 15.56
N VAL A 274 0.99 -20.04 15.57
CA VAL A 274 -0.22 -20.35 14.77
C VAL A 274 -1.38 -19.39 15.04
N ASN A 275 -1.37 -18.69 16.18
CA ASN A 275 -2.38 -17.70 16.56
C ASN A 275 -1.88 -16.25 16.41
N PHE A 276 -0.67 -16.03 15.88
CA PHE A 276 -0.10 -14.70 15.76
C PHE A 276 -0.56 -14.04 14.45
N ASN A 277 -1.24 -12.89 14.60
CA ASN A 277 -1.39 -11.88 13.57
C ASN A 277 -0.23 -10.88 13.64
N TRP A 278 -0.27 -9.80 12.90
CA TRP A 278 0.75 -8.75 12.96
C TRP A 278 0.86 -8.09 14.36
N TYR A 279 -0.24 -8.04 15.13
CA TYR A 279 -0.25 -7.49 16.49
C TYR A 279 0.70 -8.25 17.42
N GLU A 280 0.56 -9.57 17.47
CA GLU A 280 1.35 -10.45 18.33
C GLU A 280 2.80 -10.51 17.83
N CYS A 281 3.01 -10.57 16.50
CA CYS A 281 4.36 -10.53 15.91
C CYS A 281 5.07 -9.21 16.26
N SER A 282 4.41 -8.08 16.06
CA SER A 282 4.94 -6.75 16.39
C SER A 282 5.20 -6.60 17.89
N ALA A 283 4.29 -7.08 18.75
CA ALA A 283 4.47 -7.05 20.19
C ALA A 283 5.70 -7.85 20.64
N ALA A 284 5.84 -9.09 20.16
CA ALA A 284 7.00 -9.94 20.46
C ALA A 284 8.31 -9.28 20.00
N PHE A 285 8.32 -8.66 18.81
CA PHE A 285 9.48 -7.94 18.30
C PHE A 285 9.80 -6.70 19.12
N MET A 286 8.82 -5.84 19.44
CA MET A 286 8.99 -4.64 20.28
C MET A 286 9.48 -4.96 21.67
N GLN A 287 9.08 -6.10 22.24
CA GLN A 287 9.58 -6.56 23.54
C GLN A 287 11.00 -7.13 23.49
N GLY A 288 11.61 -7.23 22.29
CA GLY A 288 12.95 -7.77 22.10
C GLY A 288 13.02 -9.29 22.17
N GLN A 289 11.89 -9.99 22.12
CA GLN A 289 11.81 -11.45 22.21
C GLN A 289 12.15 -12.15 20.89
N VAL A 290 12.19 -11.40 19.78
CA VAL A 290 12.43 -11.95 18.42
C VAL A 290 13.56 -11.17 17.73
N ALA A 291 14.45 -11.88 17.05
CA ALA A 291 15.60 -11.29 16.37
C ALA A 291 15.26 -10.72 14.99
N MET A 292 14.36 -11.36 14.25
CA MET A 292 13.98 -10.96 12.89
C MET A 292 12.47 -11.16 12.67
N TYR A 293 11.86 -10.21 11.97
CA TYR A 293 10.44 -10.17 11.65
C TYR A 293 10.21 -9.69 10.23
N ILE A 294 9.32 -10.36 9.48
CA ILE A 294 8.91 -9.96 8.14
C ILE A 294 7.44 -9.56 8.18
N ASP A 295 7.14 -8.30 7.79
CA ASP A 295 5.80 -7.77 7.65
C ASP A 295 5.76 -6.44 6.89
N GLY A 296 4.58 -5.80 6.83
CA GLY A 296 4.36 -4.50 6.22
C GLY A 296 5.22 -3.40 6.85
N VAL A 297 5.84 -2.60 6.02
CA VAL A 297 6.82 -1.57 6.44
C VAL A 297 6.19 -0.51 7.35
N ASN A 298 4.89 -0.27 7.24
CA ASN A 298 4.18 0.75 8.01
C ASN A 298 4.00 0.41 9.51
N PHE A 299 4.28 -0.82 9.93
CA PHE A 299 4.30 -1.16 11.37
C PHE A 299 5.54 -0.64 12.09
N ALA A 300 6.54 -0.20 11.36
CA ALA A 300 7.84 0.22 11.87
C ALA A 300 7.80 1.43 12.82
N ASN A 301 6.85 2.35 12.65
CA ASN A 301 6.75 3.55 13.48
C ASN A 301 6.59 3.23 14.97
N GLN A 302 5.96 2.08 15.30
CA GLN A 302 5.80 1.61 16.68
C GLN A 302 7.12 1.11 17.27
N PHE A 303 8.03 0.59 16.42
CA PHE A 303 9.29 0.00 16.86
C PHE A 303 10.29 1.07 17.30
N GLU A 304 10.15 2.28 16.77
CA GLU A 304 11.00 3.43 17.11
C GLU A 304 10.38 4.32 18.21
N ASP A 305 9.22 3.96 18.75
CA ASP A 305 8.60 4.66 19.87
C ASP A 305 9.11 4.10 21.21
N PRO A 306 9.94 4.84 21.98
CA PRO A 306 10.49 4.35 23.25
C PRO A 306 9.44 4.14 24.33
N ALA A 307 8.23 4.72 24.19
CA ALA A 307 7.12 4.46 25.10
C ALA A 307 6.47 3.09 24.89
N LYS A 308 6.66 2.48 23.69
CA LYS A 308 6.04 1.21 23.32
C LYS A 308 7.04 0.08 23.13
N SER A 309 8.28 0.41 22.72
CA SER A 309 9.28 -0.55 22.24
C SER A 309 10.54 -0.54 23.10
N LYS A 310 10.94 -1.70 23.63
CA LYS A 310 12.21 -1.90 24.33
C LYS A 310 13.42 -1.90 23.38
N ILE A 311 13.16 -1.97 22.09
CA ILE A 311 14.18 -2.02 21.05
C ILE A 311 14.22 -0.74 20.20
N ALA A 312 13.60 0.35 20.62
CA ALA A 312 13.67 1.63 19.95
C ALA A 312 15.14 2.04 19.74
N GLY A 313 15.48 2.47 18.52
CA GLY A 313 16.84 2.78 18.10
C GLY A 313 17.76 1.56 17.85
N LYS A 314 17.25 0.32 18.00
CA LYS A 314 18.00 -0.93 17.79
C LYS A 314 17.51 -1.73 16.60
N VAL A 315 16.58 -1.18 15.81
CA VAL A 315 15.96 -1.86 14.68
C VAL A 315 16.70 -1.50 13.37
N GLY A 316 16.97 -2.51 12.57
CA GLY A 316 17.40 -2.38 11.18
C GLY A 316 16.26 -2.72 10.24
N TYR A 317 16.26 -2.05 9.10
CA TYR A 317 15.26 -2.18 8.04
C TYR A 317 15.97 -2.57 6.76
N ALA A 318 15.48 -3.61 6.08
CA ALA A 318 16.06 -4.06 4.83
C ALA A 318 14.98 -4.57 3.87
N VAL A 319 15.27 -4.49 2.58
CA VAL A 319 14.48 -5.21 1.57
C VAL A 319 14.50 -6.71 1.89
N LEU A 320 13.40 -7.40 1.57
CA LEU A 320 13.31 -8.84 1.81
C LEU A 320 14.46 -9.61 1.13
N PRO A 321 14.99 -10.67 1.73
CA PRO A 321 16.01 -11.52 1.09
C PRO A 321 15.48 -12.16 -0.20
N ALA A 322 16.37 -12.34 -1.19
CA ALA A 322 16.03 -13.05 -2.43
C ALA A 322 15.84 -14.56 -2.19
N GLY A 323 14.86 -15.12 -2.86
CA GLY A 323 14.70 -16.58 -2.93
C GLY A 323 15.32 -17.19 -4.17
N PRO A 324 15.21 -18.53 -4.34
CA PRO A 324 15.75 -19.24 -5.50
C PRO A 324 15.23 -18.75 -6.85
N ALA A 325 13.99 -18.24 -6.90
CA ALA A 325 13.36 -17.77 -8.13
C ALA A 325 13.50 -16.27 -8.37
N GLY A 326 14.09 -15.52 -7.45
CA GLY A 326 14.32 -14.10 -7.60
C GLY A 326 14.06 -13.27 -6.35
N HIS A 327 13.99 -11.96 -6.52
CA HIS A 327 13.88 -10.98 -5.47
C HIS A 327 12.54 -10.25 -5.60
N PHE A 328 11.65 -10.44 -4.64
CA PHE A 328 10.28 -9.93 -4.67
C PHE A 328 9.85 -9.40 -3.30
N ALA A 329 9.01 -8.37 -3.31
CA ALA A 329 8.32 -7.89 -2.12
C ALA A 329 6.80 -7.87 -2.40
N PRO A 330 5.95 -8.51 -1.58
CA PRO A 330 4.52 -8.34 -1.72
C PRO A 330 4.13 -6.91 -1.32
N THR A 331 3.21 -6.33 -2.09
CA THR A 331 2.67 -4.98 -1.84
C THR A 331 1.17 -5.03 -1.62
N PHE A 332 0.71 -4.18 -0.70
CA PHE A 332 -0.69 -4.08 -0.31
C PHE A 332 -1.10 -2.60 -0.33
N THR A 333 -2.22 -2.29 -0.98
CA THR A 333 -2.71 -0.92 -1.07
C THR A 333 -3.96 -0.76 -0.24
N ASN A 334 -3.99 0.30 0.55
CA ASN A 334 -5.18 0.78 1.23
C ASN A 334 -5.63 2.12 0.65
N ALA A 335 -6.92 2.43 0.80
CA ALA A 335 -7.52 3.61 0.21
C ALA A 335 -8.71 4.09 1.03
N MET A 336 -9.08 5.35 0.89
CA MET A 336 -10.38 5.86 1.35
C MET A 336 -11.42 5.66 0.26
N ALA A 337 -12.47 4.92 0.58
CA ALA A 337 -13.58 4.63 -0.32
C ALA A 337 -14.84 5.35 0.12
N VAL A 338 -15.61 5.86 -0.85
CA VAL A 338 -16.95 6.43 -0.63
C VAL A 338 -17.98 5.34 -0.87
N SER A 339 -18.95 5.22 0.03
CA SER A 339 -20.05 4.28 -0.10
C SER A 339 -21.03 4.69 -1.22
N ALA A 340 -21.30 3.78 -2.15
CA ALA A 340 -22.36 3.99 -3.15
C ALA A 340 -23.75 4.12 -2.52
N GLN A 341 -23.93 3.65 -1.29
CA GLN A 341 -25.19 3.71 -0.53
C GLN A 341 -25.30 4.95 0.35
N SER A 342 -24.19 5.72 0.50
CA SER A 342 -24.20 6.97 1.28
C SER A 342 -25.23 7.96 0.73
N ARG A 343 -25.88 8.69 1.63
CA ARG A 343 -26.73 9.85 1.31
C ARG A 343 -25.90 11.14 1.21
N HIS A 344 -24.63 11.10 1.60
CA HIS A 344 -23.70 12.24 1.70
C HIS A 344 -22.44 12.03 0.83
N LYS A 345 -22.59 11.47 -0.37
CA LYS A 345 -21.47 11.00 -1.22
C LYS A 345 -20.41 12.07 -1.52
N GLU A 346 -20.86 13.28 -1.87
CA GLU A 346 -19.93 14.38 -2.18
C GLU A 346 -19.23 14.89 -0.91
N ALA A 347 -19.94 14.95 0.22
CA ALA A 347 -19.35 15.30 1.51
C ALA A 347 -18.32 14.25 1.97
N ALA A 348 -18.63 12.97 1.79
CA ALA A 348 -17.72 11.85 2.05
C ALA A 348 -16.49 11.90 1.12
N TYR A 349 -16.68 12.28 -0.15
CA TYR A 349 -15.57 12.47 -1.08
C TYR A 349 -14.64 13.61 -0.65
N LEU A 350 -15.18 14.74 -0.17
CA LEU A 350 -14.36 15.82 0.37
C LEU A 350 -13.51 15.36 1.57
N PHE A 351 -14.07 14.51 2.44
CA PHE A 351 -13.30 13.90 3.51
C PHE A 351 -12.18 12.99 2.97
N CYS A 352 -12.50 12.10 2.02
CA CYS A 352 -11.49 11.21 1.42
C CYS A 352 -10.37 11.99 0.73
N GLN A 353 -10.73 13.07 -0.01
CA GLN A 353 -9.78 13.97 -0.64
C GLN A 353 -8.87 14.68 0.38
N TRP A 354 -9.45 15.21 1.45
CA TRP A 354 -8.70 15.86 2.53
C TRP A 354 -7.74 14.87 3.20
N ALA A 355 -8.21 13.66 3.55
CA ALA A 355 -7.43 12.63 4.21
C ALA A 355 -6.22 12.19 3.36
N THR A 356 -6.36 12.18 2.04
CA THR A 356 -5.31 11.78 1.07
C THR A 356 -4.63 12.99 0.39
N SER A 357 -4.83 14.20 0.92
CA SER A 357 -4.21 15.42 0.41
C SER A 357 -2.69 15.39 0.55
N LYS A 358 -2.00 16.21 -0.25
CA LYS A 358 -0.54 16.34 -0.17
C LYS A 358 -0.09 16.74 1.25
N LYS A 359 -0.83 17.67 1.88
CA LYS A 359 -0.57 18.12 3.25
C LYS A 359 -0.59 16.97 4.25
N ASN A 360 -1.62 16.12 4.22
CA ASN A 360 -1.75 15.00 5.14
C ASN A 360 -0.78 13.86 4.80
N CYS A 361 -0.56 13.56 3.52
CA CYS A 361 0.50 12.62 3.12
C CYS A 361 1.90 13.04 3.61
N ASN A 362 2.21 14.35 3.58
CA ASN A 362 3.48 14.85 4.13
C ASN A 362 3.57 14.60 5.64
N ARG A 363 2.50 14.87 6.39
CA ARG A 363 2.44 14.61 7.85
C ARG A 363 2.61 13.13 8.17
N GLU A 364 1.90 12.27 7.45
CA GLU A 364 1.97 10.81 7.60
C GLU A 364 3.40 10.30 7.38
N LEU A 365 4.05 10.70 6.27
CA LEU A 365 5.40 10.25 5.99
C LEU A 365 6.41 10.76 7.03
N LEU A 366 6.26 12.01 7.47
CA LEU A 366 7.10 12.57 8.54
C LEU A 366 6.83 11.89 9.90
N ALA A 367 5.64 11.33 10.10
CA ALA A 367 5.30 10.50 11.26
C ALA A 367 5.82 9.05 11.15
N GLY A 368 6.47 8.68 10.03
CA GLY A 368 7.00 7.33 9.79
C GLY A 368 5.96 6.35 9.26
N VAL A 369 4.95 6.86 8.57
CA VAL A 369 3.93 6.08 7.85
C VAL A 369 4.05 6.35 6.36
N GLY A 370 4.15 5.30 5.56
CA GLY A 370 4.26 5.44 4.11
C GLY A 370 2.98 5.97 3.46
N VAL A 371 3.14 6.54 2.28
CA VAL A 371 2.05 7.22 1.55
C VAL A 371 2.07 6.87 0.06
N ALA A 372 0.93 7.09 -0.58
CA ALA A 372 0.76 6.82 -2.01
C ALA A 372 1.24 7.94 -2.94
N ARG A 373 1.63 9.12 -2.43
CA ARG A 373 2.07 10.27 -3.23
C ARG A 373 3.55 10.25 -3.52
N ALA A 374 3.93 10.40 -4.79
CA ALA A 374 5.32 10.35 -5.23
C ALA A 374 6.14 11.55 -4.73
N SER A 375 5.58 12.78 -4.80
CA SER A 375 6.29 14.00 -4.39
C SER A 375 6.66 14.04 -2.91
N THR A 376 5.88 13.39 -2.05
CA THR A 376 6.10 13.36 -0.60
C THR A 376 7.44 12.71 -0.24
N TRP A 377 7.89 11.71 -1.01
CA TRP A 377 9.17 11.03 -0.77
C TRP A 377 10.42 11.89 -1.03
N GLY A 378 10.23 13.04 -1.65
CA GLY A 378 11.27 14.03 -1.91
C GLY A 378 11.37 15.15 -0.87
N LEU A 379 10.62 15.12 0.23
CA LEU A 379 10.63 16.17 1.25
C LEU A 379 12.03 16.38 1.84
N PRO A 380 12.53 17.63 1.89
CA PRO A 380 13.83 17.93 2.51
C PRO A 380 13.89 17.51 3.98
N GLU A 381 12.80 17.60 4.71
CA GLU A 381 12.67 17.25 6.12
C GLU A 381 13.03 15.79 6.40
N ILE A 382 12.76 14.88 5.46
CA ILE A 382 13.15 13.45 5.57
C ILE A 382 14.67 13.30 5.74
N LYS A 383 15.47 14.17 5.09
CA LYS A 383 16.92 14.13 5.19
C LYS A 383 17.44 14.95 6.37
N ALA A 384 16.80 16.08 6.66
CA ALA A 384 17.26 17.03 7.69
C ALA A 384 16.95 16.54 9.11
N LYS A 385 15.76 15.95 9.34
CA LYS A 385 15.33 15.49 10.66
C LYS A 385 14.41 14.26 10.52
N PRO A 386 14.94 13.12 10.09
CA PRO A 386 14.12 11.93 9.90
C PRO A 386 13.61 11.39 11.25
N ARG A 387 12.31 11.10 11.33
CA ARG A 387 11.75 10.38 12.48
C ARG A 387 12.13 8.90 12.45
N MET A 388 12.12 8.31 11.25
CA MET A 388 12.53 6.93 11.03
C MET A 388 14.02 6.86 10.63
N PRO A 389 14.72 5.79 10.93
CA PRO A 389 16.07 5.57 10.41
C PRO A 389 16.09 5.65 8.88
N LEU A 390 17.17 6.17 8.29
CA LEU A 390 17.30 6.29 6.82
C LEU A 390 17.15 4.93 6.12
N SER A 391 17.55 3.84 6.77
CA SER A 391 17.35 2.47 6.26
C SER A 391 15.89 2.11 6.07
N TRP A 392 14.96 2.69 6.84
CA TRP A 392 13.52 2.49 6.65
C TRP A 392 13.05 3.08 5.32
N TYR A 393 13.41 4.35 5.05
CA TYR A 393 13.06 5.00 3.78
C TYR A 393 13.66 4.25 2.58
N GLN A 394 14.89 3.79 2.71
CA GLN A 394 15.58 3.02 1.67
C GLN A 394 14.89 1.66 1.44
N ALA A 395 14.64 0.90 2.51
CA ALA A 395 13.98 -0.40 2.43
C ALA A 395 12.58 -0.28 1.82
N TYR A 396 11.83 0.77 2.18
CA TYR A 396 10.52 1.05 1.60
C TYR A 396 10.61 1.23 0.08
N GLN A 397 11.46 2.16 -0.38
CA GLN A 397 11.60 2.47 -1.80
C GLN A 397 12.13 1.29 -2.61
N ASP A 398 13.12 0.57 -2.09
CA ASP A 398 13.69 -0.60 -2.76
C ASP A 398 12.67 -1.74 -2.86
N SER A 399 11.86 -1.95 -1.81
CA SER A 399 10.80 -2.95 -1.82
C SER A 399 9.69 -2.61 -2.83
N LEU A 400 9.36 -1.32 -3.02
CA LEU A 400 8.42 -0.91 -4.07
C LEU A 400 8.93 -1.21 -5.48
N ARG A 401 10.26 -1.10 -5.73
CA ARG A 401 10.84 -1.39 -7.05
C ARG A 401 10.73 -2.86 -7.46
N ILE A 402 10.76 -3.77 -6.49
CA ILE A 402 10.60 -5.21 -6.70
C ILE A 402 9.19 -5.68 -6.33
N GLY A 403 8.27 -4.73 -6.16
CA GLY A 403 6.92 -4.95 -5.67
C GLY A 403 6.06 -5.80 -6.60
N ARG A 404 5.31 -6.74 -6.03
CA ARG A 404 4.27 -7.52 -6.70
C ARG A 404 3.01 -7.57 -5.83
N ALA A 405 1.84 -7.72 -6.48
CA ALA A 405 0.59 -7.86 -5.75
C ALA A 405 0.67 -9.02 -4.74
N GLY A 406 0.36 -8.75 -3.47
CA GLY A 406 0.51 -9.71 -2.37
C GLY A 406 -0.59 -10.76 -2.30
N LEU A 407 -1.69 -10.62 -3.04
CA LEU A 407 -2.81 -11.57 -3.08
C LEU A 407 -3.29 -11.74 -4.54
N PRO A 408 -3.96 -12.85 -4.86
CA PRO A 408 -4.51 -13.05 -6.20
C PRO A 408 -5.63 -12.03 -6.48
N GLU A 409 -5.66 -11.49 -7.69
CA GLU A 409 -6.74 -10.60 -8.13
C GLU A 409 -7.96 -11.41 -8.59
N ILE A 410 -8.76 -11.85 -7.62
CA ILE A 410 -9.98 -12.64 -7.76
C ILE A 410 -11.14 -11.98 -7.03
N VAL A 411 -12.37 -12.44 -7.29
CA VAL A 411 -13.58 -11.89 -6.66
C VAL A 411 -13.59 -12.18 -5.16
N ASP A 412 -13.40 -13.42 -4.74
CA ASP A 412 -13.46 -13.79 -3.32
C ASP A 412 -12.07 -14.10 -2.73
N VAL A 413 -11.29 -13.03 -2.57
CA VAL A 413 -9.97 -13.10 -1.93
C VAL A 413 -10.08 -13.52 -0.46
N THR A 414 -11.17 -13.19 0.22
CA THR A 414 -11.37 -13.55 1.63
C THR A 414 -11.41 -15.07 1.79
N GLN A 415 -12.19 -15.76 0.95
CA GLN A 415 -12.26 -17.23 1.00
C GLN A 415 -10.94 -17.88 0.55
N TYR A 416 -10.23 -17.31 -0.43
CA TYR A 416 -8.87 -17.74 -0.76
C TYR A 416 -7.93 -17.65 0.46
N ARG A 417 -7.97 -16.54 1.21
CA ARG A 417 -7.14 -16.35 2.41
C ARG A 417 -7.47 -17.38 3.49
N ASP A 418 -8.72 -17.78 3.62
CA ASP A 418 -9.11 -18.84 4.55
C ASP A 418 -8.58 -20.21 4.10
N ILE A 419 -8.69 -20.55 2.81
CA ILE A 419 -8.19 -21.81 2.25
C ILE A 419 -6.68 -21.96 2.49
N ILE A 420 -5.90 -20.99 2.03
CA ILE A 420 -4.43 -21.08 2.18
C ILE A 420 -4.01 -20.91 3.64
N GLY A 421 -4.74 -20.10 4.40
CA GLY A 421 -4.45 -19.86 5.81
C GLY A 421 -4.59 -21.10 6.68
N VAL A 422 -5.59 -21.92 6.44
CA VAL A 422 -5.76 -23.24 7.08
C VAL A 422 -4.65 -24.19 6.68
N ALA A 423 -4.27 -24.22 5.39
CA ALA A 423 -3.17 -25.07 4.92
C ALA A 423 -1.84 -24.70 5.61
N ILE A 424 -1.56 -23.41 5.76
CA ILE A 424 -0.36 -22.91 6.46
C ILE A 424 -0.40 -23.33 7.94
N GLN A 425 -1.52 -23.16 8.65
CA GLN A 425 -1.64 -23.58 10.07
C GLN A 425 -1.40 -25.07 10.23
N LYS A 426 -2.09 -25.93 9.45
CA LYS A 426 -1.89 -27.38 9.46
C LYS A 426 -0.41 -27.73 9.22
N ALA A 427 0.27 -27.05 8.29
CA ALA A 427 1.68 -27.30 8.01
C ALA A 427 2.58 -26.87 9.17
N ILE A 428 2.30 -25.74 9.84
CA ILE A 428 3.03 -25.30 11.06
C ILE A 428 2.83 -26.34 12.17
N GLU A 429 1.66 -26.95 12.30
CA GLU A 429 1.33 -27.98 13.29
C GLU A 429 1.89 -29.37 12.93
N GLY A 430 2.52 -29.52 11.76
CA GLY A 430 3.25 -30.73 11.37
C GLY A 430 2.62 -31.56 10.26
N ALA A 431 1.51 -31.13 9.68
CA ALA A 431 0.96 -31.79 8.51
C ALA A 431 1.93 -31.72 7.30
N LYS A 432 1.90 -32.73 6.45
CA LYS A 432 2.77 -32.77 5.26
C LYS A 432 2.42 -31.65 4.28
N PRO A 433 3.37 -30.81 3.87
CA PRO A 433 3.15 -29.72 2.93
C PRO A 433 2.44 -30.11 1.63
N ALA A 434 2.82 -31.25 1.04
CA ALA A 434 2.20 -31.74 -0.19
C ALA A 434 0.69 -32.03 -0.02
N ASP A 435 0.30 -32.63 1.11
CA ASP A 435 -1.09 -33.00 1.37
C ASP A 435 -1.98 -31.77 1.58
N VAL A 436 -1.50 -30.80 2.39
CA VAL A 436 -2.26 -29.57 2.66
C VAL A 436 -2.36 -28.69 1.41
N ILE A 437 -1.34 -28.67 0.54
CA ILE A 437 -1.38 -27.94 -0.74
C ILE A 437 -2.34 -28.62 -1.72
N ALA A 438 -2.36 -29.95 -1.79
CA ALA A 438 -3.29 -30.68 -2.66
C ALA A 438 -4.76 -30.45 -2.25
N GLU A 439 -5.05 -30.38 -0.94
CA GLU A 439 -6.36 -30.03 -0.43
C GLU A 439 -6.74 -28.58 -0.77
N ALA A 440 -5.82 -27.63 -0.50
CA ALA A 440 -6.02 -26.23 -0.79
C ALA A 440 -6.21 -25.96 -2.30
N HIS A 441 -5.49 -26.70 -3.17
CA HIS A 441 -5.65 -26.61 -4.62
C HIS A 441 -7.08 -26.94 -5.06
N ARG A 442 -7.65 -28.05 -4.58
CA ARG A 442 -9.03 -28.43 -4.91
C ARG A 442 -10.02 -27.34 -4.48
N GLN A 443 -9.92 -26.91 -3.22
CA GLN A 443 -10.81 -25.88 -2.66
C GLN A 443 -10.68 -24.54 -3.40
N PHE A 444 -9.47 -24.17 -3.80
CA PHE A 444 -9.24 -22.93 -4.54
C PHE A 444 -9.76 -23.02 -5.98
N GLN A 445 -9.57 -24.16 -6.65
CA GLN A 445 -10.13 -24.39 -7.97
C GLN A 445 -11.67 -24.31 -7.95
N ASP A 446 -12.33 -24.95 -6.98
CA ASP A 446 -13.78 -24.88 -6.80
C ASP A 446 -14.25 -23.45 -6.52
N LEU A 447 -13.47 -22.66 -5.75
CA LEU A 447 -13.76 -21.24 -5.51
C LEU A 447 -13.74 -20.43 -6.82
N LEU A 448 -12.70 -20.61 -7.63
CA LEU A 448 -12.55 -19.90 -8.92
C LEU A 448 -13.71 -20.24 -9.86
N GLU A 449 -14.09 -21.51 -9.95
CA GLU A 449 -15.21 -21.96 -10.80
C GLU A 449 -16.55 -21.37 -10.40
N ARG A 450 -16.75 -21.10 -9.12
CA ARG A 450 -17.99 -20.49 -8.61
C ARG A 450 -18.02 -18.96 -8.74
N THR A 451 -16.89 -18.28 -8.64
CA THR A 451 -16.87 -16.82 -8.43
C THR A 451 -16.35 -16.01 -9.61
N GLU A 452 -15.53 -16.62 -10.50
CA GLU A 452 -14.89 -15.91 -11.62
C GLU A 452 -15.66 -16.04 -12.96
N LYS A 453 -16.87 -16.62 -12.94
CA LYS A 453 -17.77 -16.71 -14.12
C LYS A 453 -18.38 -15.37 -14.48
#